data_ba067b8d94cdc0af60c78e53c34eab72
#
_entry.id   ba067b8d94cdc0af60c78e53c34eab72
#
_cell.length_a   1.000
_cell.length_b   1.000
_cell.length_c   1.000
_cell.angle_alpha   90.00
_cell.angle_beta   90.00
_cell.angle_gamma   90.00
#
_symmetry.space_group_name_H-M   'P 1'
#
loop_
_entity.id
_entity.type
_entity.pdbx_description
1 polymer ?
#
loop_
_entity_poly.entity_id
_entity_poly.type
_entity_poly.pdbx_seq_one_letter_code
_entity_poly.pdbx_strand_id
1 'polypeptide(L)'
;MIYFRIFFLNFFSLLVALNCIYSQENFTLNGYVLDQNSNESIIGANIIIPSISSGTITNTYGFFSITVPKGKYDIQISSIGYKNILQSVDLTKNINNTFFLEENIENLEEVIIVQDIEDIDIKKPIMSLNILSNQTIKQTPVLFGESDVLKTIQLLPGVSNAGEGSGGFNVRGGAADQNLILFDEAIIYNSSHVFGLFSIFNSDAIKEIKLFKGGIPSSYGGRVSSVLDVYQKDGNNKEHVLNGGIGVISSRIMGEGPIKKNKGSYLIATRGSYAHLFLKFTDIENIAYFYDINTKSNYKLDKNNTLYFSGYFGRDKFKLSNTFSNTYGNSTFNLRWNNLINEKTFSNTSLIFSDYYYGLTLDFVGFNWNSGIKNLNIKFDLKNYFSNSIQFNYGLNSIYYEFNPGEIRPINESGINFKNLHKKFALENAGYFDVNHKISSKISARYGFRVNQFLRFKQNGLNRYLNDNPVIFDENLGIYKEAEIIGEFLNPDNSKVIKSFYNFEPRFNLSYNFNNQSIKASYNRLNQYIHLISNTNAPAPLDVWAPSGPYLKPQKLD
;
A
#
# COMPACT_ATOMS: atom_id res chain seq x y z
N MET A 1 -34.92 -46.06 1.19
CA MET A 1 -33.62 -45.74 0.56
C MET A 1 -33.66 -45.65 -0.97
N ILE A 2 -34.39 -46.48 -1.69
CA ILE A 2 -34.51 -46.46 -3.16
C ILE A 2 -35.24 -45.18 -3.64
N TYR A 3 -36.34 -44.78 -3.03
CA TYR A 3 -37.09 -43.56 -3.39
C TYR A 3 -36.30 -42.27 -3.19
N PHE A 4 -35.41 -42.21 -2.22
CA PHE A 4 -34.56 -41.07 -1.98
C PHE A 4 -33.45 -40.94 -3.05
N ARG A 5 -32.90 -42.06 -3.54
CA ARG A 5 -31.95 -42.11 -4.64
C ARG A 5 -32.60 -41.70 -5.97
N ILE A 6 -33.83 -42.13 -6.22
CA ILE A 6 -34.57 -41.79 -7.46
C ILE A 6 -34.94 -40.29 -7.43
N PHE A 7 -35.33 -39.73 -6.28
CA PHE A 7 -35.57 -38.30 -6.12
C PHE A 7 -34.32 -37.46 -6.38
N PHE A 8 -33.17 -37.88 -5.81
CA PHE A 8 -31.90 -37.18 -6.00
C PHE A 8 -31.38 -37.28 -7.45
N LEU A 9 -31.58 -38.40 -8.13
CA LEU A 9 -31.22 -38.57 -9.54
C LEU A 9 -32.11 -37.68 -10.44
N ASN A 10 -33.40 -37.66 -10.21
CA ASN A 10 -34.34 -36.80 -10.95
C ASN A 10 -34.10 -35.30 -10.66
N PHE A 11 -33.77 -34.93 -9.43
CA PHE A 11 -33.42 -33.55 -9.07
C PHE A 11 -32.09 -33.12 -9.73
N PHE A 12 -31.10 -34.02 -9.78
CA PHE A 12 -29.82 -33.78 -10.43
C PHE A 12 -29.96 -33.72 -11.97
N SER A 13 -30.81 -34.59 -12.59
CA SER A 13 -31.08 -34.52 -14.01
C SER A 13 -31.86 -33.25 -14.39
N LEU A 14 -32.76 -32.78 -13.54
CA LEU A 14 -33.47 -31.51 -13.74
C LEU A 14 -32.53 -30.31 -13.63
N LEU A 15 -31.57 -30.35 -12.69
CA LEU A 15 -30.51 -29.33 -12.56
C LEU A 15 -29.57 -29.32 -13.77
N VAL A 16 -29.24 -30.46 -14.34
CA VAL A 16 -28.43 -30.56 -15.58
C VAL A 16 -29.21 -30.14 -16.81
N ALA A 17 -30.50 -30.46 -16.90
CA ALA A 17 -31.37 -30.07 -18.02
C ALA A 17 -31.63 -28.54 -18.03
N LEU A 18 -31.69 -27.89 -16.87
CA LEU A 18 -31.82 -26.43 -16.77
C LEU A 18 -30.60 -25.64 -17.28
N ASN A 19 -29.43 -26.27 -17.38
CA ASN A 19 -28.22 -25.65 -17.94
C ASN A 19 -28.09 -25.75 -19.47
N CYS A 20 -28.99 -26.48 -20.15
CA CYS A 20 -28.98 -26.64 -21.61
C CYS A 20 -29.82 -25.61 -22.37
N ILE A 21 -30.46 -24.64 -21.69
CA ILE A 21 -31.33 -23.68 -22.34
C ILE A 21 -30.55 -22.41 -22.64
N TYR A 22 -30.24 -22.21 -23.93
CA TYR A 22 -29.62 -21.04 -24.55
C TYR A 22 -28.18 -20.72 -24.14
N SER A 23 -27.23 -21.37 -24.76
CA SER A 23 -25.86 -20.83 -24.89
C SER A 23 -25.89 -19.65 -25.88
N GLN A 24 -26.21 -18.46 -25.38
CA GLN A 24 -26.00 -17.25 -26.15
C GLN A 24 -24.50 -17.08 -26.36
N GLU A 25 -24.06 -16.91 -27.62
CA GLU A 25 -22.65 -16.66 -27.92
C GLU A 25 -22.19 -15.39 -27.23
N ASN A 26 -21.25 -15.52 -26.27
CA ASN A 26 -20.70 -14.40 -25.53
C ASN A 26 -19.26 -14.13 -25.98
N PHE A 27 -18.94 -12.87 -26.20
CA PHE A 27 -17.59 -12.42 -26.55
C PHE A 27 -17.05 -11.44 -25.50
N THR A 28 -15.73 -11.45 -25.36
CA THR A 28 -15.02 -10.62 -24.38
C THR A 28 -14.37 -9.45 -25.10
N LEU A 29 -14.68 -8.23 -24.63
CA LEU A 29 -13.89 -7.04 -24.90
C LEU A 29 -12.94 -6.83 -23.74
N ASN A 30 -11.66 -6.82 -24.00
CA ASN A 30 -10.63 -6.51 -23.03
C ASN A 30 -9.62 -5.49 -23.57
N GLY A 31 -8.79 -4.96 -22.71
CA GLY A 31 -7.72 -4.05 -23.11
C GLY A 31 -7.37 -3.03 -22.03
N TYR A 32 -6.93 -1.88 -22.48
CA TYR A 32 -6.42 -0.84 -21.59
C TYR A 32 -7.12 0.50 -21.83
N VAL A 33 -7.23 1.30 -20.76
CA VAL A 33 -7.59 2.72 -20.85
C VAL A 33 -6.37 3.53 -20.47
N LEU A 34 -5.93 4.39 -21.38
CA LEU A 34 -4.69 5.16 -21.27
C LEU A 34 -4.98 6.66 -21.44
N ASP A 35 -4.14 7.47 -20.84
CA ASP A 35 -4.09 8.91 -21.10
C ASP A 35 -3.63 9.18 -22.52
N GLN A 36 -4.29 10.10 -23.22
CA GLN A 36 -4.01 10.40 -24.62
C GLN A 36 -2.64 11.08 -24.81
N ASN A 37 -2.19 11.88 -23.86
CA ASN A 37 -0.98 12.69 -24.00
C ASN A 37 0.28 11.90 -23.59
N SER A 38 0.20 11.11 -22.52
CA SER A 38 1.35 10.42 -21.91
C SER A 38 1.40 8.92 -22.21
N ASN A 39 0.28 8.30 -22.63
CA ASN A 39 0.02 6.84 -22.60
C ASN A 39 0.10 6.22 -21.19
N GLU A 40 -0.01 7.02 -20.16
CA GLU A 40 -0.10 6.51 -18.81
C GLU A 40 -1.42 5.76 -18.61
N SER A 41 -1.40 4.65 -17.84
CA SER A 41 -2.59 3.85 -17.56
C SER A 41 -3.57 4.61 -16.68
N ILE A 42 -4.88 4.60 -16.97
CA ILE A 42 -5.90 5.25 -16.15
C ILE A 42 -6.50 4.23 -15.19
N ILE A 43 -6.33 4.48 -13.89
CA ILE A 43 -6.82 3.63 -12.81
C ILE A 43 -8.31 3.92 -12.57
N GLY A 44 -9.12 2.87 -12.41
CA GLY A 44 -10.51 3.02 -11.99
C GLY A 44 -11.44 3.65 -13.05
N ALA A 45 -11.02 3.76 -14.32
CA ALA A 45 -11.89 4.22 -15.39
C ALA A 45 -13.10 3.29 -15.54
N ASN A 46 -14.29 3.88 -15.69
CA ASN A 46 -15.54 3.15 -15.88
C ASN A 46 -15.73 2.83 -17.36
N ILE A 47 -16.04 1.58 -17.67
CA ILE A 47 -16.43 1.11 -19.00
C ILE A 47 -17.86 0.60 -18.89
N ILE A 48 -18.82 1.30 -19.48
CA ILE A 48 -20.25 1.03 -19.35
C ILE A 48 -20.85 0.76 -20.73
N ILE A 49 -21.72 -0.24 -20.83
CA ILE A 49 -22.55 -0.53 -22.00
C ILE A 49 -23.99 -0.25 -21.58
N PRO A 50 -24.53 0.95 -21.89
CA PRO A 50 -25.83 1.39 -21.39
C PRO A 50 -26.98 0.48 -21.86
N SER A 51 -26.94 0.00 -23.10
CA SER A 51 -28.00 -0.81 -23.72
C SER A 51 -28.32 -2.11 -22.97
N ILE A 52 -27.34 -2.67 -22.24
CA ILE A 52 -27.51 -3.90 -21.45
C ILE A 52 -27.25 -3.68 -19.95
N SER A 53 -27.13 -2.42 -19.51
CA SER A 53 -26.85 -2.03 -18.11
C SER A 53 -25.66 -2.79 -17.49
N SER A 54 -24.65 -3.07 -18.29
CA SER A 54 -23.43 -3.81 -17.90
C SER A 54 -22.22 -2.90 -17.94
N GLY A 55 -21.25 -3.17 -17.06
CA GLY A 55 -20.02 -2.39 -17.02
C GLY A 55 -18.92 -3.04 -16.20
N THR A 56 -17.73 -2.54 -16.37
CA THR A 56 -16.52 -2.92 -15.63
C THR A 56 -15.68 -1.68 -15.34
N ILE A 57 -14.65 -1.83 -14.51
CA ILE A 57 -13.69 -0.76 -14.20
C ILE A 57 -12.27 -1.24 -14.44
N THR A 58 -11.39 -0.32 -14.84
CA THR A 58 -9.97 -0.64 -14.99
C THR A 58 -9.33 -0.98 -13.64
N ASN A 59 -8.36 -1.89 -13.66
CA ASN A 59 -7.50 -2.17 -12.51
C ASN A 59 -6.42 -1.07 -12.36
N THR A 60 -5.50 -1.24 -11.40
CA THR A 60 -4.38 -0.31 -11.13
C THR A 60 -3.40 -0.12 -12.29
N TYR A 61 -3.50 -0.96 -13.32
CA TYR A 61 -2.67 -0.91 -14.53
C TYR A 61 -3.47 -0.52 -15.77
N GLY A 62 -4.69 0.03 -15.58
CA GLY A 62 -5.55 0.45 -16.67
C GLY A 62 -6.21 -0.69 -17.45
N PHE A 63 -6.02 -1.96 -17.05
CA PHE A 63 -6.62 -3.12 -17.73
C PHE A 63 -8.08 -3.33 -17.30
N PHE A 64 -8.92 -3.67 -18.28
CA PHE A 64 -10.32 -4.06 -18.07
C PHE A 64 -10.67 -5.31 -18.88
N SER A 65 -11.74 -5.97 -18.48
CA SER A 65 -12.36 -7.05 -19.26
C SER A 65 -13.86 -7.07 -18.98
N ILE A 66 -14.67 -7.20 -20.05
CA ILE A 66 -16.13 -7.32 -20.00
C ILE A 66 -16.57 -8.35 -21.02
N THR A 67 -17.46 -9.25 -20.62
CA THR A 67 -17.99 -10.31 -21.49
C THR A 67 -19.49 -10.09 -21.70
N VAL A 68 -19.92 -9.97 -22.97
CA VAL A 68 -21.31 -9.68 -23.33
C VAL A 68 -21.74 -10.55 -24.51
N PRO A 69 -23.06 -10.72 -24.72
CA PRO A 69 -23.58 -11.41 -25.89
C PRO A 69 -23.08 -10.82 -27.20
N LYS A 70 -23.07 -11.63 -28.27
CA LYS A 70 -22.78 -11.15 -29.62
C LYS A 70 -23.68 -9.97 -29.99
N GLY A 71 -23.08 -8.88 -30.47
CA GLY A 71 -23.86 -7.69 -30.84
C GLY A 71 -23.01 -6.45 -31.08
N LYS A 72 -23.69 -5.40 -31.52
CA LYS A 72 -23.12 -4.07 -31.69
C LYS A 72 -23.47 -3.22 -30.49
N TYR A 73 -22.48 -2.58 -29.87
CA TYR A 73 -22.65 -1.85 -28.62
C TYR A 73 -22.00 -0.49 -28.67
N ASP A 74 -22.68 0.51 -28.13
CA ASP A 74 -22.07 1.79 -27.79
C ASP A 74 -21.51 1.70 -26.37
N ILE A 75 -20.21 1.93 -26.25
CA ILE A 75 -19.46 1.82 -25.01
C ILE A 75 -19.11 3.22 -24.55
N GLN A 76 -19.56 3.57 -23.36
CA GLN A 76 -19.20 4.81 -22.69
C GLN A 76 -18.00 4.55 -21.76
N ILE A 77 -16.93 5.35 -21.92
CA ILE A 77 -15.76 5.28 -21.07
C ILE A 77 -15.58 6.63 -20.39
N SER A 78 -15.43 6.61 -19.07
CA SER A 78 -15.32 7.81 -18.24
C SER A 78 -14.32 7.62 -17.12
N SER A 79 -13.64 8.71 -16.76
CA SER A 79 -12.76 8.78 -15.58
C SER A 79 -12.73 10.21 -15.06
N ILE A 80 -12.52 10.38 -13.75
CA ILE A 80 -12.42 11.70 -13.11
C ILE A 80 -11.23 12.44 -13.70
N GLY A 81 -11.44 13.70 -14.06
CA GLY A 81 -10.41 14.56 -14.70
C GLY A 81 -10.23 14.33 -16.20
N TYR A 82 -11.06 13.50 -16.82
CA TYR A 82 -10.99 13.20 -18.25
C TYR A 82 -12.33 13.45 -18.97
N LYS A 83 -12.26 13.77 -20.25
CA LYS A 83 -13.43 13.86 -21.12
C LYS A 83 -14.01 12.45 -21.35
N ASN A 84 -15.34 12.34 -21.25
CA ASN A 84 -16.04 11.08 -21.55
C ASN A 84 -15.97 10.78 -23.05
N ILE A 85 -15.76 9.53 -23.40
CA ILE A 85 -15.84 9.08 -24.79
C ILE A 85 -16.95 8.06 -24.97
N LEU A 86 -17.58 8.11 -26.17
CA LEU A 86 -18.56 7.13 -26.62
C LEU A 86 -18.02 6.49 -27.90
N GLN A 87 -17.90 5.16 -27.91
CA GLN A 87 -17.36 4.42 -29.04
C GLN A 87 -18.20 3.18 -29.33
N SER A 88 -18.59 3.02 -30.60
CA SER A 88 -19.29 1.83 -31.07
C SER A 88 -18.31 0.69 -31.34
N VAL A 89 -18.63 -0.51 -30.83
CA VAL A 89 -17.84 -1.75 -31.02
C VAL A 89 -18.75 -2.86 -31.46
N ASP A 90 -18.34 -3.60 -32.50
CA ASP A 90 -19.03 -4.79 -33.00
C ASP A 90 -18.37 -6.06 -32.43
N LEU A 91 -19.04 -6.68 -31.45
CA LEU A 91 -18.57 -7.86 -30.72
C LEU A 91 -19.11 -9.16 -31.37
N THR A 92 -18.49 -9.53 -32.47
CA THR A 92 -18.70 -10.84 -33.16
C THR A 92 -17.61 -11.86 -32.84
N LYS A 93 -16.56 -11.44 -32.16
CA LYS A 93 -15.42 -12.23 -31.65
C LYS A 93 -14.80 -11.53 -30.43
N ASN A 94 -13.89 -12.20 -29.72
CA ASN A 94 -13.10 -11.56 -28.68
C ASN A 94 -12.24 -10.42 -29.26
N ILE A 95 -12.29 -9.25 -28.64
CA ILE A 95 -11.60 -8.03 -29.09
C ILE A 95 -10.69 -7.54 -27.95
N ASN A 96 -9.42 -7.28 -28.30
CA ASN A 96 -8.50 -6.54 -27.45
C ASN A 96 -8.35 -5.14 -28.03
N ASN A 97 -8.75 -4.11 -27.26
CA ASN A 97 -8.72 -2.72 -27.70
C ASN A 97 -8.15 -1.80 -26.61
N THR A 98 -7.44 -0.77 -27.03
CA THR A 98 -6.94 0.28 -26.13
C THR A 98 -7.71 1.56 -26.40
N PHE A 99 -8.27 2.15 -25.34
CA PHE A 99 -8.98 3.41 -25.38
C PHE A 99 -8.11 4.52 -24.81
N PHE A 100 -8.20 5.71 -25.40
CA PHE A 100 -7.47 6.88 -24.98
C PHE A 100 -8.43 7.95 -24.50
N LEU A 101 -8.21 8.49 -23.30
CA LEU A 101 -8.97 9.59 -22.75
C LEU A 101 -8.12 10.86 -22.76
N GLU A 102 -8.74 11.98 -23.13
CA GLU A 102 -8.15 13.31 -23.09
C GLU A 102 -8.45 13.97 -21.75
N GLU A 103 -7.46 14.59 -21.11
CA GLU A 103 -7.67 15.34 -19.87
C GLU A 103 -8.69 16.48 -20.08
N ASN A 104 -9.60 16.64 -19.13
CA ASN A 104 -10.56 17.74 -19.11
C ASN A 104 -10.01 18.90 -18.27
N ILE A 105 -9.38 19.86 -18.94
CA ILE A 105 -8.75 21.01 -18.28
C ILE A 105 -9.81 22.10 -17.92
N GLU A 106 -11.01 22.04 -18.51
CA GLU A 106 -12.04 23.09 -18.36
C GLU A 106 -12.82 23.04 -17.04
N ASN A 107 -12.75 21.95 -16.26
CA ASN A 107 -13.44 21.84 -14.97
C ASN A 107 -12.58 22.28 -13.78
N LEU A 108 -11.96 23.47 -13.91
CA LEU A 108 -11.25 24.13 -12.80
C LEU A 108 -12.17 24.99 -11.91
N GLU A 109 -13.49 25.03 -12.18
CA GLU A 109 -14.44 25.67 -11.28
C GLU A 109 -14.73 24.73 -10.11
N GLU A 110 -14.23 25.14 -8.94
CA GLU A 110 -14.56 24.62 -7.61
C GLU A 110 -14.45 23.10 -7.45
N VAL A 111 -13.21 22.58 -7.30
CA VAL A 111 -13.02 21.22 -6.80
C VAL A 111 -13.43 21.19 -5.34
N ILE A 112 -14.72 20.99 -5.12
CA ILE A 112 -15.22 20.53 -3.82
C ILE A 112 -14.70 19.11 -3.64
N ILE A 113 -13.70 18.94 -2.78
CA ILE A 113 -13.09 17.65 -2.40
C ILE A 113 -14.15 16.58 -2.01
N VAL A 114 -15.39 16.98 -1.81
CA VAL A 114 -16.50 16.19 -1.31
C VAL A 114 -17.36 15.58 -2.43
N GLN A 115 -17.56 16.24 -3.57
CA GLN A 115 -18.62 15.88 -4.51
C GLN A 115 -18.26 14.73 -5.47
N ASP A 116 -17.01 14.63 -5.92
CA ASP A 116 -16.56 13.55 -6.82
C ASP A 116 -16.29 12.24 -6.08
N ILE A 117 -16.04 12.31 -4.78
CA ILE A 117 -15.84 11.15 -3.90
C ILE A 117 -17.17 10.47 -3.58
N GLU A 118 -18.26 11.23 -3.43
CA GLU A 118 -19.57 10.70 -3.04
C GLU A 118 -20.17 9.77 -4.10
N ASP A 119 -20.07 10.08 -5.39
CA ASP A 119 -20.63 9.25 -6.48
C ASP A 119 -19.89 7.92 -6.66
N ILE A 120 -18.58 7.90 -6.46
CA ILE A 120 -17.78 6.67 -6.50
C ILE A 120 -18.04 5.83 -5.24
N ASP A 121 -18.20 6.47 -4.10
CA ASP A 121 -18.36 5.81 -2.80
C ASP A 121 -19.76 5.21 -2.64
N ILE A 122 -20.79 5.83 -3.21
CA ILE A 122 -22.18 5.35 -3.13
C ILE A 122 -22.35 3.98 -3.81
N LYS A 123 -21.72 3.75 -4.97
CA LYS A 123 -21.96 2.55 -5.81
C LYS A 123 -21.04 1.37 -5.52
N LYS A 124 -19.88 1.58 -4.84
CA LYS A 124 -18.92 0.51 -4.54
C LYS A 124 -19.19 -0.13 -3.17
N PRO A 125 -19.01 -1.46 -3.00
CA PRO A 125 -19.25 -2.13 -1.72
C PRO A 125 -18.20 -1.78 -0.66
N ILE A 126 -17.08 -1.18 -1.04
CA ILE A 126 -16.00 -0.85 -0.08
C ILE A 126 -16.43 0.34 0.77
N MET A 127 -16.39 0.14 2.09
CA MET A 127 -16.68 1.17 3.07
C MET A 127 -15.41 1.91 3.47
N SER A 128 -15.48 3.25 3.58
CA SER A 128 -14.38 4.10 4.10
C SER A 128 -13.09 4.04 3.28
N LEU A 129 -13.20 3.96 1.96
CA LEU A 129 -12.11 4.17 1.02
C LEU A 129 -12.12 5.63 0.56
N ASN A 130 -10.99 6.31 0.70
CA ASN A 130 -10.74 7.60 0.05
C ASN A 130 -9.72 7.42 -1.07
N ILE A 131 -10.02 7.98 -2.23
CA ILE A 131 -9.13 8.01 -3.38
C ILE A 131 -8.78 9.46 -3.66
N LEU A 132 -7.49 9.79 -3.68
CA LEU A 132 -6.99 11.12 -3.96
C LEU A 132 -6.14 11.09 -5.23
N SER A 133 -6.52 11.87 -6.22
CA SER A 133 -5.75 12.05 -7.44
C SER A 133 -4.56 12.99 -7.20
N ASN A 134 -3.59 12.97 -8.10
CA ASN A 134 -2.49 13.94 -8.10
C ASN A 134 -3.02 15.39 -8.16
N GLN A 135 -4.08 15.64 -8.93
CA GLN A 135 -4.71 16.95 -9.05
C GLN A 135 -5.26 17.43 -7.71
N THR A 136 -5.99 16.57 -6.98
CA THR A 136 -6.52 16.87 -5.64
C THR A 136 -5.40 17.25 -4.66
N ILE A 137 -4.27 16.51 -4.70
CA ILE A 137 -3.12 16.79 -3.83
C ILE A 137 -2.50 18.15 -4.15
N LYS A 138 -2.34 18.48 -5.43
CA LYS A 138 -1.77 19.76 -5.88
C LYS A 138 -2.66 20.97 -5.59
N GLN A 139 -3.98 20.77 -5.46
CA GLN A 139 -4.94 21.83 -5.11
C GLN A 139 -5.09 22.04 -3.60
N THR A 140 -4.58 21.12 -2.77
CA THR A 140 -4.58 21.30 -1.33
C THR A 140 -3.61 22.42 -0.92
N PRO A 141 -3.95 23.24 0.12
CA PRO A 141 -3.07 24.30 0.60
C PRO A 141 -1.67 23.77 0.87
N VAL A 142 -0.68 24.48 0.34
CA VAL A 142 0.72 24.08 0.42
C VAL A 142 1.39 24.59 1.70
N LEU A 143 2.30 23.79 2.25
CA LEU A 143 3.17 24.18 3.32
C LEU A 143 4.56 24.50 2.75
N PHE A 144 5.06 25.70 2.96
CA PHE A 144 6.36 26.17 2.45
C PHE A 144 6.58 26.00 0.93
N GLY A 145 5.48 26.04 0.15
CA GLY A 145 5.53 25.93 -1.30
C GLY A 145 5.51 24.49 -1.84
N GLU A 146 5.29 23.48 -1.00
CA GLU A 146 5.14 22.07 -1.41
C GLU A 146 3.76 21.52 -1.08
N SER A 147 3.15 20.85 -2.06
CA SER A 147 1.95 20.03 -1.85
C SER A 147 2.35 18.74 -1.15
N ASP A 148 1.67 18.42 -0.04
CA ASP A 148 2.05 17.33 0.84
C ASP A 148 0.93 16.30 0.98
N VAL A 149 1.26 15.02 0.71
CA VAL A 149 0.33 13.90 0.79
C VAL A 149 -0.19 13.68 2.20
N LEU A 150 0.70 13.67 3.21
CA LEU A 150 0.29 13.42 4.59
C LEU A 150 -0.60 14.54 5.12
N LYS A 151 -0.29 15.79 4.77
CA LYS A 151 -1.14 16.93 5.13
C LYS A 151 -2.50 16.84 4.45
N THR A 152 -2.54 16.43 3.18
CA THR A 152 -3.81 16.22 2.46
C THR A 152 -4.67 15.15 3.11
N ILE A 153 -4.12 13.97 3.45
CA ILE A 153 -4.91 12.91 4.09
C ILE A 153 -5.34 13.25 5.51
N GLN A 154 -4.59 14.11 6.24
CA GLN A 154 -4.96 14.58 7.57
C GLN A 154 -6.20 15.50 7.56
N LEU A 155 -6.61 16.04 6.41
CA LEU A 155 -7.88 16.76 6.24
C LEU A 155 -9.08 15.83 6.16
N LEU A 156 -8.87 14.53 5.95
CA LEU A 156 -9.96 13.56 5.82
C LEU A 156 -10.56 13.21 7.19
N PRO A 157 -11.89 13.04 7.29
CA PRO A 157 -12.54 12.65 8.53
C PRO A 157 -11.96 11.36 9.12
N GLY A 158 -11.64 11.38 10.42
CA GLY A 158 -11.09 10.24 11.15
C GLY A 158 -9.60 9.98 10.91
N VAL A 159 -8.88 10.94 10.32
CA VAL A 159 -7.42 10.95 10.23
C VAL A 159 -6.90 12.11 11.08
N SER A 160 -5.90 11.86 11.89
CA SER A 160 -5.24 12.88 12.72
C SER A 160 -3.72 12.75 12.65
N ASN A 161 -3.02 13.80 13.01
CA ASN A 161 -1.57 13.75 13.18
C ASN A 161 -1.22 12.81 14.35
N ALA A 162 -0.14 12.06 14.24
CA ALA A 162 0.33 11.17 15.31
C ALA A 162 0.97 11.90 16.49
N GLY A 163 1.15 13.21 16.40
CA GLY A 163 1.73 14.07 17.43
C GLY A 163 2.66 15.13 16.82
N GLU A 164 2.95 16.19 17.57
CA GLU A 164 3.91 17.21 17.13
C GLU A 164 5.32 16.59 17.02
N GLY A 165 6.03 16.89 15.94
CA GLY A 165 7.36 16.32 15.67
C GLY A 165 7.36 14.83 15.30
N SER A 166 6.18 14.24 15.05
CA SER A 166 6.06 12.85 14.63
C SER A 166 5.79 12.75 13.13
N GLY A 167 6.41 11.76 12.50
CA GLY A 167 6.30 11.52 11.06
C GLY A 167 5.11 10.67 10.63
N GLY A 168 4.11 10.48 11.49
CA GLY A 168 3.02 9.57 11.24
C GLY A 168 1.63 10.21 11.21
N PHE A 169 0.64 9.38 11.02
CA PHE A 169 -0.77 9.73 11.16
C PHE A 169 -1.52 8.59 11.86
N ASN A 170 -2.60 8.94 12.52
CA ASN A 170 -3.49 8.02 13.19
C ASN A 170 -4.82 7.94 12.44
N VAL A 171 -5.39 6.75 12.36
CA VAL A 171 -6.69 6.55 11.73
C VAL A 171 -7.64 5.95 12.76
N ARG A 172 -8.76 6.65 13.03
CA ARG A 172 -9.82 6.21 13.97
C ARG A 172 -9.28 5.79 15.34
N GLY A 173 -8.29 6.51 15.85
CA GLY A 173 -7.68 6.23 17.15
C GLY A 173 -6.62 5.13 17.14
N GLY A 174 -6.32 4.52 16.00
CA GLY A 174 -5.20 3.58 15.87
C GLY A 174 -3.86 4.30 15.94
N ALA A 175 -2.83 3.62 16.45
CA ALA A 175 -1.46 4.14 16.53
C ALA A 175 -0.78 4.22 15.15
N ALA A 176 0.27 5.03 15.03
CA ALA A 176 0.97 5.26 13.78
C ALA A 176 1.52 3.96 13.16
N ASP A 177 2.04 3.03 13.97
CA ASP A 177 2.59 1.74 13.54
C ASP A 177 1.50 0.73 13.10
N GLN A 178 0.23 1.02 13.37
CA GLN A 178 -0.91 0.21 12.98
C GLN A 178 -1.41 0.51 11.56
N ASN A 179 -0.83 1.49 10.89
CA ASN A 179 -1.12 1.80 9.49
C ASN A 179 -0.14 1.09 8.56
N LEU A 180 -0.65 0.41 7.53
CA LEU A 180 0.17 -0.12 6.45
C LEU A 180 0.38 0.99 5.42
N ILE A 181 1.62 1.41 5.25
CA ILE A 181 1.97 2.43 4.25
C ILE A 181 2.74 1.74 3.14
N LEU A 182 2.21 1.83 1.92
CA LEU A 182 2.81 1.24 0.73
C LEU A 182 3.15 2.32 -0.28
N PHE A 183 4.32 2.21 -0.89
CA PHE A 183 4.74 3.03 -2.01
C PHE A 183 5.12 2.12 -3.18
N ASP A 184 4.27 2.10 -4.22
CA ASP A 184 4.33 1.09 -5.30
C ASP A 184 4.52 -0.35 -4.76
N GLU A 185 3.68 -0.76 -3.79
CA GLU A 185 3.68 -2.04 -3.07
C GLU A 185 4.81 -2.23 -2.03
N ALA A 186 5.85 -1.40 -2.01
CA ALA A 186 6.92 -1.48 -1.04
C ALA A 186 6.49 -0.89 0.32
N ILE A 187 6.80 -1.59 1.41
CA ILE A 187 6.45 -1.14 2.77
C ILE A 187 7.35 0.03 3.17
N ILE A 188 6.71 1.11 3.62
CA ILE A 188 7.36 2.29 4.20
C ILE A 188 7.17 2.27 5.71
N TYR A 189 8.27 2.39 6.45
CA TYR A 189 8.26 2.37 7.92
C TYR A 189 8.23 3.76 8.55
N ASN A 190 8.77 4.77 7.88
CA ASN A 190 8.63 6.17 8.26
C ASN A 190 8.24 6.98 7.01
N SER A 191 7.10 7.63 7.06
CA SER A 191 6.49 8.29 5.91
C SER A 191 6.79 9.79 5.80
N SER A 192 7.74 10.30 6.60
CA SER A 192 8.00 11.75 6.64
C SER A 192 9.47 12.12 6.68
N HIS A 193 9.73 13.33 6.24
CA HIS A 193 10.99 14.07 6.39
C HIS A 193 10.87 15.11 7.50
N VAL A 194 12.02 15.46 8.09
CA VAL A 194 12.20 16.54 9.09
C VAL A 194 11.14 16.46 10.18
N PHE A 195 11.06 15.30 10.87
CA PHE A 195 10.14 15.06 11.99
C PHE A 195 8.66 15.37 11.69
N GLY A 196 8.18 14.97 10.51
CA GLY A 196 6.78 15.14 10.14
C GLY A 196 6.44 16.46 9.44
N LEU A 197 7.44 17.30 9.16
CA LEU A 197 7.20 18.57 8.47
C LEU A 197 6.78 18.32 7.00
N PHE A 198 7.42 17.37 6.31
CA PHE A 198 7.11 16.98 4.93
C PHE A 198 6.88 15.47 4.83
N SER A 199 6.02 15.04 3.91
CA SER A 199 5.94 13.63 3.54
C SER A 199 7.12 13.22 2.65
N ILE A 200 7.44 11.93 2.67
CA ILE A 200 8.42 11.35 1.73
C ILE A 200 7.88 11.29 0.29
N PHE A 201 6.59 11.49 0.11
CA PHE A 201 5.91 11.37 -1.18
C PHE A 201 6.05 12.66 -1.98
N ASN A 202 6.89 12.63 -3.02
CA ASN A 202 7.02 13.75 -3.95
C ASN A 202 5.76 13.84 -4.83
N SER A 203 4.99 14.93 -4.67
CA SER A 203 3.71 15.14 -5.36
C SER A 203 3.82 15.09 -6.89
N ASP A 204 4.99 15.44 -7.48
CA ASP A 204 5.18 15.37 -8.93
C ASP A 204 5.31 13.92 -9.44
N ALA A 205 5.75 12.99 -8.59
CA ALA A 205 5.91 11.57 -8.91
C ALA A 205 4.69 10.72 -8.57
N ILE A 206 3.64 11.28 -7.95
CA ILE A 206 2.46 10.51 -7.51
C ILE A 206 1.37 10.55 -8.55
N LYS A 207 0.74 9.40 -8.76
CA LYS A 207 -0.41 9.20 -9.62
C LYS A 207 -1.72 9.25 -8.85
N GLU A 208 -1.84 8.38 -7.86
CA GLU A 208 -3.06 8.18 -7.07
C GLU A 208 -2.71 7.66 -5.68
N ILE A 209 -3.55 7.99 -4.71
CA ILE A 209 -3.48 7.50 -3.35
C ILE A 209 -4.79 6.87 -2.97
N LYS A 210 -4.73 5.69 -2.34
CA LYS A 210 -5.87 5.01 -1.74
C LYS A 210 -5.67 4.90 -0.24
N LEU A 211 -6.58 5.49 0.53
CA LEU A 211 -6.62 5.34 1.99
C LEU A 211 -7.83 4.49 2.39
N PHE A 212 -7.59 3.26 2.83
CA PHE A 212 -8.58 2.38 3.41
C PHE A 212 -8.63 2.58 4.92
N LYS A 213 -9.69 3.19 5.43
CA LYS A 213 -9.94 3.39 6.86
C LYS A 213 -10.87 2.32 7.46
N GLY A 214 -11.29 1.35 6.65
CA GLY A 214 -12.15 0.21 6.93
C GLY A 214 -12.46 -0.53 5.63
N GLY A 215 -13.15 -1.67 5.70
CA GLY A 215 -13.45 -2.47 4.51
C GLY A 215 -12.20 -2.92 3.75
N ILE A 216 -11.10 -3.16 4.46
CA ILE A 216 -9.78 -3.44 3.89
C ILE A 216 -9.83 -4.74 3.06
N PRO A 217 -9.42 -4.71 1.78
CA PRO A 217 -9.34 -5.90 0.92
C PRO A 217 -8.45 -7.01 1.46
N SER A 218 -8.78 -8.29 1.14
CA SER A 218 -8.02 -9.46 1.63
C SER A 218 -6.58 -9.51 1.11
N SER A 219 -6.25 -8.78 0.05
CA SER A 219 -4.88 -8.63 -0.48
C SER A 219 -3.93 -7.89 0.48
N TYR A 220 -4.46 -7.05 1.37
CA TYR A 220 -3.67 -6.34 2.38
C TYR A 220 -3.72 -7.05 3.74
N GLY A 221 -2.64 -6.97 4.50
CA GLY A 221 -2.53 -7.56 5.84
C GLY A 221 -1.34 -7.03 6.62
N GLY A 222 -1.15 -7.55 7.84
CA GLY A 222 0.00 -7.23 8.69
C GLY A 222 -0.11 -5.91 9.47
N ARG A 223 -1.24 -5.18 9.36
CA ARG A 223 -1.56 -4.00 10.16
C ARG A 223 -3.05 -4.00 10.51
N VAL A 224 -3.41 -3.31 11.61
CA VAL A 224 -4.76 -3.40 12.18
C VAL A 224 -5.60 -2.13 12.03
N SER A 225 -5.05 -0.97 11.69
CA SER A 225 -5.81 0.29 11.61
C SER A 225 -6.23 0.64 10.19
N SER A 226 -5.27 0.92 9.31
CA SER A 226 -5.54 1.41 7.96
C SER A 226 -4.52 0.92 6.93
N VAL A 227 -4.82 1.17 5.66
CA VAL A 227 -3.87 0.98 4.55
C VAL A 227 -3.81 2.26 3.73
N LEU A 228 -2.63 2.85 3.64
CA LEU A 228 -2.29 3.92 2.71
C LEU A 228 -1.49 3.32 1.56
N ASP A 229 -2.09 3.25 0.38
CA ASP A 229 -1.47 2.69 -0.82
C ASP A 229 -1.23 3.81 -1.84
N VAL A 230 0.05 4.14 -2.06
CA VAL A 230 0.50 5.25 -2.89
C VAL A 230 1.10 4.71 -4.17
N TYR A 231 0.55 5.13 -5.30
CA TYR A 231 1.00 4.74 -6.64
C TYR A 231 1.80 5.85 -7.29
N GLN A 232 2.99 5.52 -7.81
CA GLN A 232 3.80 6.44 -8.60
C GLN A 232 3.30 6.53 -10.04
N LYS A 233 3.54 7.68 -10.69
CA LYS A 233 3.34 7.88 -12.13
C LYS A 233 4.24 6.94 -12.94
N ASP A 234 3.76 6.55 -14.11
CA ASP A 234 4.51 5.66 -15.01
C ASP A 234 5.52 6.38 -15.91
N GLY A 235 5.48 7.72 -15.97
CA GLY A 235 6.26 8.54 -16.89
C GLY A 235 5.65 8.63 -18.29
N ASN A 236 5.96 9.72 -19.01
CA ASN A 236 5.45 9.98 -20.34
C ASN A 236 6.10 9.04 -21.38
N ASN A 237 5.29 8.34 -22.14
CA ASN A 237 5.75 7.37 -23.15
C ASN A 237 5.87 7.95 -24.57
N LYS A 238 5.54 9.22 -24.77
CA LYS A 238 5.53 9.90 -26.07
C LYS A 238 6.62 10.94 -26.22
N GLU A 239 6.82 11.74 -25.19
CA GLU A 239 7.73 12.88 -25.21
C GLU A 239 8.48 13.03 -23.88
N HIS A 240 9.61 13.75 -23.93
CA HIS A 240 10.36 14.11 -22.74
C HIS A 240 9.75 15.36 -22.12
N VAL A 241 9.49 15.28 -20.80
CA VAL A 241 8.94 16.38 -20.01
C VAL A 241 9.87 16.64 -18.83
N LEU A 242 10.14 17.92 -18.56
CA LEU A 242 10.90 18.37 -17.40
C LEU A 242 10.04 19.33 -16.60
N ASN A 243 9.84 19.02 -15.33
CA ASN A 243 9.13 19.85 -14.36
C ASN A 243 10.04 20.16 -13.19
N GLY A 244 9.87 21.31 -12.57
CA GLY A 244 10.63 21.66 -11.38
C GLY A 244 10.00 22.80 -10.61
N GLY A 245 10.45 22.97 -9.38
CA GLY A 245 10.01 24.03 -8.50
C GLY A 245 11.09 24.41 -7.49
N ILE A 246 11.21 25.70 -7.25
CA ILE A 246 12.11 26.26 -6.24
C ILE A 246 11.23 26.89 -5.15
N GLY A 247 11.31 26.36 -3.94
CA GLY A 247 10.63 26.88 -2.76
C GLY A 247 11.60 27.58 -1.81
N VAL A 248 11.08 28.07 -0.69
CA VAL A 248 11.91 28.75 0.32
C VAL A 248 12.82 27.75 1.08
N ILE A 249 12.33 26.54 1.30
CA ILE A 249 13.00 25.52 2.13
C ILE A 249 13.60 24.41 1.27
N SER A 250 12.96 24.03 0.18
CA SER A 250 13.31 22.90 -0.67
C SER A 250 13.13 23.22 -2.14
N SER A 251 13.81 22.46 -2.98
CA SER A 251 13.62 22.46 -4.43
C SER A 251 13.36 21.05 -4.91
N ARG A 252 12.64 20.94 -6.02
CA ARG A 252 12.34 19.68 -6.68
C ARG A 252 12.54 19.78 -8.19
N ILE A 253 12.88 18.65 -8.78
CA ILE A 253 12.99 18.49 -10.22
C ILE A 253 12.52 17.09 -10.60
N MET A 254 11.76 16.99 -11.67
CA MET A 254 11.30 15.72 -12.24
C MET A 254 11.52 15.73 -13.74
N GLY A 255 12.13 14.65 -14.23
CA GLY A 255 12.26 14.36 -15.65
C GLY A 255 11.56 13.06 -15.99
N GLU A 256 10.77 13.05 -17.04
CA GLU A 256 10.11 11.86 -17.55
C GLU A 256 10.19 11.81 -19.08
N GLY A 257 10.09 10.60 -19.64
CA GLY A 257 10.13 10.45 -21.08
C GLY A 257 10.14 9.00 -21.56
N PRO A 258 10.09 8.78 -22.89
CA PRO A 258 10.13 7.44 -23.44
C PRO A 258 11.54 6.83 -23.36
N ILE A 259 11.64 5.58 -22.86
CA ILE A 259 12.77 4.69 -23.12
C ILE A 259 12.73 4.28 -24.61
N LYS A 260 11.52 3.93 -25.06
CA LYS A 260 11.19 3.72 -26.46
C LYS A 260 9.75 4.15 -26.67
N LYS A 261 9.52 5.07 -27.61
CA LYS A 261 8.18 5.63 -27.90
C LYS A 261 7.12 4.53 -28.04
N ASN A 262 6.00 4.71 -27.34
CA ASN A 262 4.86 3.79 -27.28
C ASN A 262 5.19 2.38 -26.76
N LYS A 263 6.36 2.17 -26.15
CA LYS A 263 6.79 0.85 -25.67
C LYS A 263 7.26 0.84 -24.21
N GLY A 264 7.85 1.93 -23.76
CA GLY A 264 8.29 2.05 -22.38
C GLY A 264 8.70 3.46 -22.03
N SER A 265 8.55 3.81 -20.76
CA SER A 265 8.84 5.12 -20.21
C SER A 265 9.69 5.05 -18.95
N TYR A 266 10.29 6.18 -18.61
CA TYR A 266 10.96 6.41 -17.34
C TYR A 266 10.46 7.70 -16.68
N LEU A 267 10.57 7.75 -15.38
CA LEU A 267 10.39 8.90 -14.52
C LEU A 267 11.49 8.93 -13.48
N ILE A 268 12.12 10.07 -13.28
CA ILE A 268 13.07 10.34 -12.20
C ILE A 268 12.66 11.66 -11.58
N ALA A 269 12.34 11.64 -10.30
CA ALA A 269 12.02 12.84 -9.55
C ALA A 269 12.92 12.92 -8.32
N THR A 270 13.49 14.07 -8.06
CA THR A 270 14.32 14.31 -6.89
C THR A 270 13.91 15.59 -6.18
N ARG A 271 14.10 15.59 -4.88
CA ARG A 271 13.83 16.72 -4.01
C ARG A 271 14.93 16.85 -2.98
N GLY A 272 15.25 18.08 -2.60
CA GLY A 272 16.21 18.34 -1.54
C GLY A 272 15.92 19.64 -0.82
N SER A 273 16.07 19.65 0.49
CA SER A 273 15.95 20.85 1.32
C SER A 273 17.31 21.51 1.53
N TYR A 274 17.31 22.81 1.61
CA TYR A 274 18.50 23.64 1.78
C TYR A 274 18.33 24.77 2.81
N ALA A 275 17.23 24.76 3.56
CA ALA A 275 16.97 25.78 4.56
C ALA A 275 18.09 25.94 5.60
N HIS A 276 18.80 24.83 5.91
CA HIS A 276 19.96 24.86 6.81
C HIS A 276 21.12 25.71 6.29
N LEU A 277 21.21 25.97 4.99
CA LEU A 277 22.27 26.84 4.43
C LEU A 277 22.10 28.29 4.90
N PHE A 278 20.86 28.72 5.18
CA PHE A 278 20.60 30.04 5.72
C PHE A 278 21.06 30.17 7.18
N LEU A 279 21.10 29.05 7.91
CA LEU A 279 21.60 29.02 9.29
C LEU A 279 23.11 29.29 9.36
N LYS A 280 23.88 29.08 8.27
CA LYS A 280 25.31 29.39 8.19
C LYS A 280 25.60 30.89 8.27
N PHE A 281 24.61 31.76 8.06
CA PHE A 281 24.73 33.21 8.23
C PHE A 281 24.41 33.66 9.67
N THR A 282 24.17 32.73 10.56
CA THR A 282 23.91 32.92 11.99
C THR A 282 24.93 32.11 12.79
N ASP A 283 25.05 32.41 14.08
CA ASP A 283 25.91 31.64 15.01
C ASP A 283 25.31 30.26 15.40
N ILE A 284 24.31 29.81 14.66
CA ILE A 284 23.60 28.55 14.92
C ILE A 284 24.23 27.42 14.10
N GLU A 285 24.92 26.49 14.76
CA GLU A 285 25.53 25.31 14.15
C GLU A 285 24.54 24.14 13.94
N ASN A 286 23.26 24.42 13.84
CA ASN A 286 22.24 23.40 13.64
C ASN A 286 22.15 23.03 12.15
N ILE A 287 21.92 21.74 11.88
CA ILE A 287 21.73 21.20 10.54
C ILE A 287 20.38 20.49 10.50
N ALA A 288 19.57 20.82 9.51
CA ALA A 288 18.33 20.10 9.22
C ALA A 288 18.14 20.06 7.70
N TYR A 289 18.32 18.91 7.09
CA TYR A 289 18.05 18.74 5.68
C TYR A 289 17.56 17.32 5.37
N PHE A 290 16.87 17.21 4.27
CA PHE A 290 16.52 15.95 3.65
C PHE A 290 16.80 16.00 2.14
N TYR A 291 16.91 14.84 1.56
CA TYR A 291 16.85 14.64 0.10
C TYR A 291 16.17 13.31 -0.21
N ASP A 292 15.49 13.27 -1.34
CA ASP A 292 14.88 12.06 -1.86
C ASP A 292 14.99 11.94 -3.38
N ILE A 293 14.94 10.69 -3.83
CA ILE A 293 14.94 10.32 -5.24
C ILE A 293 13.87 9.24 -5.43
N ASN A 294 12.99 9.51 -6.39
CA ASN A 294 11.96 8.59 -6.87
C ASN A 294 12.33 8.18 -8.29
N THR A 295 12.25 6.90 -8.58
CA THR A 295 12.48 6.39 -9.92
C THR A 295 11.38 5.41 -10.29
N LYS A 296 10.90 5.49 -11.51
CA LYS A 296 10.01 4.48 -12.08
C LYS A 296 10.30 4.29 -13.56
N SER A 297 10.25 3.07 -14.02
CA SER A 297 10.29 2.75 -15.43
C SER A 297 9.38 1.57 -15.73
N ASN A 298 8.89 1.55 -16.95
CA ASN A 298 8.13 0.42 -17.48
C ASN A 298 8.62 0.08 -18.88
N TYR A 299 8.45 -1.17 -19.26
CA TYR A 299 8.76 -1.62 -20.60
C TYR A 299 7.83 -2.77 -21.02
N LYS A 300 7.09 -2.54 -22.10
CA LYS A 300 6.21 -3.52 -22.71
C LYS A 300 7.04 -4.52 -23.55
N LEU A 301 7.19 -5.74 -23.06
CA LEU A 301 7.93 -6.79 -23.74
C LEU A 301 7.15 -7.24 -24.99
N ASP A 302 5.86 -7.51 -24.82
CA ASP A 302 4.91 -7.87 -25.87
C ASP A 302 3.49 -7.37 -25.52
N LYS A 303 2.47 -7.89 -26.22
CA LYS A 303 1.06 -7.48 -26.01
C LYS A 303 0.54 -7.83 -24.62
N ASN A 304 1.07 -8.88 -24.00
CA ASN A 304 0.57 -9.45 -22.75
C ASN A 304 1.52 -9.21 -21.58
N ASN A 305 2.77 -8.80 -21.82
CA ASN A 305 3.81 -8.75 -20.81
C ASN A 305 4.39 -7.34 -20.68
N THR A 306 4.35 -6.80 -19.48
CA THR A 306 4.98 -5.51 -19.14
C THR A 306 5.81 -5.67 -17.87
N LEU A 307 7.04 -5.21 -17.92
CA LEU A 307 7.92 -5.10 -16.75
C LEU A 307 7.85 -3.68 -16.20
N TYR A 308 7.83 -3.57 -14.89
CA TYR A 308 7.93 -2.31 -14.15
C TYR A 308 9.09 -2.41 -13.17
N PHE A 309 9.78 -1.32 -13.05
CA PHE A 309 10.76 -1.06 -12.02
C PHE A 309 10.36 0.19 -11.29
N SER A 310 10.35 0.18 -9.96
CA SER A 310 10.21 1.38 -9.15
C SER A 310 11.19 1.36 -7.98
N GLY A 311 11.66 2.53 -7.58
CA GLY A 311 12.57 2.71 -6.49
C GLY A 311 12.37 4.05 -5.79
N TYR A 312 12.64 4.05 -4.51
CA TYR A 312 12.68 5.24 -3.67
C TYR A 312 13.92 5.18 -2.79
N PHE A 313 14.57 6.31 -2.65
CA PHE A 313 15.63 6.53 -1.68
C PHE A 313 15.45 7.91 -1.05
N GLY A 314 15.38 7.97 0.28
CA GLY A 314 15.30 9.22 1.02
C GLY A 314 16.12 9.18 2.30
N ARG A 315 16.74 10.30 2.63
CA ARG A 315 17.54 10.48 3.85
C ARG A 315 17.28 11.83 4.47
N ASP A 316 17.21 11.80 5.79
CA ASP A 316 17.17 12.97 6.65
C ASP A 316 18.43 13.05 7.50
N LYS A 317 18.89 14.25 7.73
CA LYS A 317 19.93 14.54 8.71
C LYS A 317 19.53 15.75 9.54
N PHE A 318 19.55 15.54 10.84
CA PHE A 318 19.37 16.59 11.84
C PHE A 318 20.57 16.59 12.77
N LYS A 319 21.10 17.76 13.07
CA LYS A 319 22.17 17.95 14.05
C LYS A 319 21.86 19.21 14.86
N LEU A 320 21.91 19.08 16.18
CA LEU A 320 21.75 20.18 17.12
C LEU A 320 23.11 20.47 17.77
N SER A 321 23.81 21.46 17.25
CA SER A 321 25.19 21.81 17.68
C SER A 321 26.08 20.57 17.79
N ASN A 322 26.89 20.45 18.84
CA ASN A 322 27.73 19.28 19.10
C ASN A 322 27.09 18.33 20.15
N THR A 323 25.77 18.35 20.30
CA THR A 323 25.09 17.60 21.35
C THR A 323 24.45 16.34 20.83
N PHE A 324 23.79 16.45 19.67
CA PHE A 324 22.89 15.43 19.18
C PHE A 324 22.83 15.44 17.65
N SER A 325 22.93 14.29 17.03
CA SER A 325 22.73 14.12 15.60
C SER A 325 21.86 12.91 15.31
N ASN A 326 20.91 13.09 14.41
CA ASN A 326 20.00 12.05 13.97
C ASN A 326 20.05 11.90 12.43
N THR A 327 20.03 10.67 11.94
CA THR A 327 19.97 10.35 10.51
C THR A 327 19.01 9.19 10.32
N TYR A 328 18.01 9.35 9.46
CA TYR A 328 17.06 8.28 9.17
C TYR A 328 16.58 8.33 7.71
N GLY A 329 15.92 7.28 7.26
CA GLY A 329 15.33 7.26 5.92
C GLY A 329 14.96 5.88 5.45
N ASN A 330 14.29 5.84 4.30
CA ASN A 330 13.87 4.62 3.64
C ASN A 330 14.59 4.43 2.31
N SER A 331 14.77 3.16 1.94
CA SER A 331 15.19 2.76 0.61
C SER A 331 14.28 1.63 0.16
N THR A 332 13.66 1.76 -1.02
CA THR A 332 12.79 0.71 -1.56
C THR A 332 13.14 0.41 -3.01
N PHE A 333 12.88 -0.82 -3.38
CA PHE A 333 13.04 -1.34 -4.72
C PHE A 333 11.89 -2.30 -5.01
N ASN A 334 11.28 -2.20 -6.19
CA ASN A 334 10.26 -3.12 -6.65
C ASN A 334 10.47 -3.45 -8.13
N LEU A 335 10.64 -4.73 -8.42
CA LEU A 335 10.61 -5.28 -9.76
C LEU A 335 9.30 -6.05 -9.93
N ARG A 336 8.47 -5.60 -10.87
CA ARG A 336 7.13 -6.13 -11.10
C ARG A 336 6.96 -6.61 -12.53
N TRP A 337 6.38 -7.76 -12.69
CA TRP A 337 5.97 -8.32 -13.96
C TRP A 337 4.45 -8.45 -14.01
N ASN A 338 3.85 -7.70 -14.92
CA ASN A 338 2.43 -7.80 -15.25
C ASN A 338 2.26 -8.68 -16.47
N ASN A 339 1.39 -9.68 -16.36
CA ASN A 339 1.10 -10.61 -17.44
C ASN A 339 -0.41 -10.77 -17.62
N LEU A 340 -0.87 -10.61 -18.87
CA LEU A 340 -2.24 -10.94 -19.28
C LEU A 340 -2.26 -12.40 -19.72
N ILE A 341 -2.64 -13.31 -18.82
CA ILE A 341 -2.67 -14.75 -19.05
C ILE A 341 -3.68 -15.13 -20.15
N ASN A 342 -4.85 -14.50 -20.11
CA ASN A 342 -5.89 -14.59 -21.13
C ASN A 342 -6.80 -13.35 -21.05
N GLU A 343 -7.85 -13.28 -21.88
CA GLU A 343 -8.74 -12.12 -22.00
C GLU A 343 -9.41 -11.71 -20.66
N LYS A 344 -9.47 -12.63 -19.69
CA LYS A 344 -10.16 -12.44 -18.40
C LYS A 344 -9.24 -12.52 -17.19
N THR A 345 -7.98 -12.91 -17.35
CA THR A 345 -7.08 -13.18 -16.23
C THR A 345 -5.81 -12.35 -16.33
N PHE A 346 -5.65 -11.48 -15.38
CA PHE A 346 -4.48 -10.60 -15.21
C PHE A 346 -3.67 -11.06 -14.00
N SER A 347 -2.35 -11.17 -14.14
CA SER A 347 -1.44 -11.48 -13.04
C SER A 347 -0.44 -10.35 -12.80
N ASN A 348 -0.03 -10.23 -11.55
CA ASN A 348 0.99 -9.32 -11.07
C ASN A 348 1.96 -10.10 -10.18
N THR A 349 3.23 -10.15 -10.55
CA THR A 349 4.30 -10.77 -9.77
C THR A 349 5.31 -9.71 -9.40
N SER A 350 5.57 -9.54 -8.12
CA SER A 350 6.47 -8.50 -7.61
C SER A 350 7.55 -9.08 -6.70
N LEU A 351 8.78 -8.62 -6.89
CA LEU A 351 9.90 -8.80 -5.98
C LEU A 351 10.23 -7.44 -5.39
N ILE A 352 10.05 -7.32 -4.07
CA ILE A 352 10.07 -6.03 -3.38
C ILE A 352 11.10 -6.08 -2.27
N PHE A 353 11.90 -5.03 -2.16
CA PHE A 353 12.84 -4.81 -1.06
C PHE A 353 12.51 -3.49 -0.39
N SER A 354 12.55 -3.46 0.95
CA SER A 354 12.45 -2.23 1.75
C SER A 354 13.46 -2.26 2.87
N ASP A 355 14.11 -1.12 3.11
CA ASP A 355 15.08 -0.89 4.19
C ASP A 355 14.75 0.45 4.85
N TYR A 356 14.52 0.42 6.15
CA TYR A 356 14.44 1.60 7.01
C TYR A 356 15.64 1.62 7.95
N TYR A 357 16.40 2.68 7.89
CA TYR A 357 17.56 2.95 8.72
C TYR A 357 17.28 4.11 9.67
N TYR A 358 17.74 3.97 10.89
CA TYR A 358 17.73 4.99 11.92
C TYR A 358 19.07 5.03 12.65
N GLY A 359 19.68 6.20 12.73
CA GLY A 359 20.94 6.45 13.44
C GLY A 359 20.84 7.67 14.36
N LEU A 360 21.32 7.50 15.58
CA LEU A 360 21.41 8.54 16.60
C LEU A 360 22.84 8.63 17.09
N THR A 361 23.38 9.84 17.15
CA THR A 361 24.64 10.16 17.81
C THR A 361 24.38 11.09 18.96
N LEU A 362 24.86 10.74 20.15
CA LEU A 362 24.84 11.59 21.34
C LEU A 362 26.30 11.92 21.72
N ASP A 363 26.77 13.06 21.23
CA ASP A 363 28.16 13.48 21.41
C ASP A 363 28.51 13.71 22.89
N PHE A 364 27.57 14.27 23.66
CA PHE A 364 27.76 14.55 25.09
C PHE A 364 27.83 13.30 25.97
N VAL A 365 27.25 12.18 25.51
CA VAL A 365 27.31 10.87 26.19
C VAL A 365 28.42 10.03 25.58
N GLY A 366 28.80 10.29 24.35
CA GLY A 366 29.90 9.61 23.63
C GLY A 366 29.50 8.28 23.00
N PHE A 367 28.31 8.15 22.38
CA PHE A 367 27.93 6.96 21.65
C PHE A 367 27.11 7.20 20.38
N ASN A 368 27.19 6.25 19.48
CA ASN A 368 26.32 6.11 18.32
C ASN A 368 25.37 4.93 18.51
N TRP A 369 24.10 5.13 18.19
CA TRP A 369 23.07 4.10 18.11
C TRP A 369 22.60 3.94 16.69
N ASN A 370 22.54 2.69 16.17
CA ASN A 370 21.98 2.37 14.86
C ASN A 370 20.94 1.27 14.98
N SER A 371 19.76 1.51 14.45
CA SER A 371 18.66 0.54 14.39
C SER A 371 18.03 0.53 13.00
N GLY A 372 17.11 -0.42 12.76
CA GLY A 372 16.40 -0.47 11.48
C GLY A 372 15.66 -1.77 11.24
N ILE A 373 14.96 -1.79 10.12
CA ILE A 373 14.22 -2.96 9.65
C ILE A 373 14.36 -3.10 8.15
N LYS A 374 14.66 -4.33 7.69
CA LYS A 374 14.71 -4.69 6.28
C LYS A 374 13.70 -5.77 5.98
N ASN A 375 13.15 -5.76 4.78
CA ASN A 375 12.34 -6.87 4.30
C ASN A 375 12.61 -7.17 2.82
N LEU A 376 12.46 -8.45 2.49
CA LEU A 376 12.38 -8.96 1.13
C LEU A 376 11.01 -9.62 0.96
N ASN A 377 10.24 -9.18 -0.01
CA ASN A 377 8.87 -9.61 -0.22
C ASN A 377 8.70 -10.15 -1.65
N ILE A 378 8.13 -11.34 -1.76
CA ILE A 378 7.68 -11.93 -3.03
C ILE A 378 6.16 -11.98 -2.98
N LYS A 379 5.53 -11.36 -3.98
CA LYS A 379 4.08 -11.24 -4.08
C LYS A 379 3.60 -11.71 -5.43
N PHE A 380 2.53 -12.49 -5.44
CA PHE A 380 1.86 -12.97 -6.64
C PHE A 380 0.36 -12.75 -6.50
N ASP A 381 -0.20 -11.91 -7.35
CA ASP A 381 -1.62 -11.56 -7.38
C ASP A 381 -2.24 -11.97 -8.70
N LEU A 382 -3.44 -12.52 -8.64
CA LEU A 382 -4.27 -12.85 -9.79
C LEU A 382 -5.62 -12.15 -9.68
N LYS A 383 -6.03 -11.53 -10.77
CA LYS A 383 -7.37 -10.96 -10.93
C LYS A 383 -8.06 -11.62 -12.10
N ASN A 384 -9.18 -12.29 -11.83
CA ASN A 384 -9.98 -12.99 -12.83
C ASN A 384 -11.36 -12.33 -12.95
N TYR A 385 -11.70 -11.87 -14.15
CA TYR A 385 -13.00 -11.34 -14.53
C TYR A 385 -13.90 -12.49 -14.97
N PHE A 386 -14.37 -13.30 -14.00
CA PHE A 386 -15.15 -14.50 -14.26
C PHE A 386 -16.43 -14.20 -15.04
N SER A 387 -17.18 -13.19 -14.59
CA SER A 387 -18.35 -12.64 -15.28
C SER A 387 -18.44 -11.13 -15.03
N ASN A 388 -19.39 -10.44 -15.67
CA ASN A 388 -19.64 -9.01 -15.40
C ASN A 388 -20.13 -8.74 -13.97
N SER A 389 -20.62 -9.77 -13.28
CA SER A 389 -21.10 -9.67 -11.90
C SER A 389 -20.10 -10.22 -10.88
N ILE A 390 -19.13 -11.03 -11.28
CA ILE A 390 -18.23 -11.72 -10.36
C ILE A 390 -16.78 -11.55 -10.84
N GLN A 391 -15.95 -11.04 -9.94
CA GLN A 391 -14.50 -10.96 -10.10
C GLN A 391 -13.82 -11.62 -8.92
N PHE A 392 -12.86 -12.48 -9.19
CA PHE A 392 -12.01 -13.10 -8.19
C PHE A 392 -10.67 -12.38 -8.11
N ASN A 393 -10.21 -12.11 -6.89
CA ASN A 393 -8.85 -11.65 -6.62
C ASN A 393 -8.24 -12.62 -5.61
N TYR A 394 -7.11 -13.20 -5.95
CA TYR A 394 -6.44 -14.16 -5.09
C TYR A 394 -4.95 -14.11 -5.31
N GLY A 395 -4.20 -14.51 -4.31
CA GLY A 395 -2.76 -14.41 -4.40
C GLY A 395 -2.02 -14.95 -3.19
N LEU A 396 -0.71 -14.88 -3.30
CA LEU A 396 0.25 -15.30 -2.28
C LEU A 396 1.21 -14.15 -1.99
N ASN A 397 1.63 -14.04 -0.74
CA ASN A 397 2.61 -13.07 -0.29
C ASN A 397 3.56 -13.74 0.71
N SER A 398 4.86 -13.54 0.56
CA SER A 398 5.86 -14.06 1.48
C SER A 398 6.89 -12.97 1.76
N ILE A 399 6.99 -12.56 3.04
CA ILE A 399 7.85 -11.46 3.48
C ILE A 399 8.86 -11.97 4.50
N TYR A 400 10.12 -11.92 4.16
CA TYR A 400 11.22 -12.17 5.09
C TYR A 400 11.69 -10.85 5.72
N TYR A 401 11.77 -10.81 7.04
CA TYR A 401 12.16 -9.64 7.82
C TYR A 401 13.47 -9.85 8.55
N GLU A 402 14.30 -8.83 8.55
CA GLU A 402 15.46 -8.65 9.42
C GLU A 402 15.25 -7.38 10.27
N PHE A 403 15.23 -7.54 11.60
CA PHE A 403 15.13 -6.44 12.55
C PHE A 403 16.48 -6.23 13.21
N ASN A 404 17.01 -5.02 13.12
CA ASN A 404 18.13 -4.57 13.93
C ASN A 404 17.59 -3.73 15.10
N PRO A 405 17.51 -4.28 16.32
CA PRO A 405 16.95 -3.56 17.47
C PRO A 405 17.88 -2.50 18.01
N GLY A 406 19.16 -2.53 17.67
CA GLY A 406 20.12 -1.50 17.99
C GLY A 406 21.53 -2.01 18.23
N GLU A 407 22.48 -1.15 17.87
CA GLU A 407 23.91 -1.32 18.12
C GLU A 407 24.44 -0.02 18.72
N ILE A 408 25.03 -0.11 19.92
CA ILE A 408 25.69 1.01 20.59
C ILE A 408 27.18 0.90 20.33
N ARG A 409 27.76 1.92 19.72
CA ARG A 409 29.20 2.06 19.50
C ARG A 409 29.73 3.27 20.25
N PRO A 410 30.75 3.11 21.10
CA PRO A 410 31.38 4.24 21.76
C PRO A 410 32.02 5.17 20.73
N ILE A 411 32.01 6.47 21.03
CA ILE A 411 32.75 7.50 20.30
C ILE A 411 33.99 7.82 21.13
N ASN A 412 35.17 7.69 20.57
CA ASN A 412 36.47 7.95 21.23
C ASN A 412 36.62 7.13 22.54
N GLU A 413 37.33 7.66 23.51
CA GLU A 413 37.57 7.07 24.83
C GLU A 413 36.38 7.29 25.80
N SER A 414 35.15 7.30 25.31
CA SER A 414 33.96 7.40 26.18
C SER A 414 33.88 6.17 27.10
N GLY A 415 33.48 6.36 28.34
CA GLY A 415 33.30 5.25 29.30
C GLY A 415 32.13 4.27 28.97
N ILE A 416 31.62 4.35 27.77
CA ILE A 416 30.52 3.50 27.30
C ILE A 416 31.07 2.27 26.60
N ASN A 417 30.58 1.10 27.01
CA ASN A 417 30.96 -0.16 26.38
C ASN A 417 30.15 -0.42 25.10
N PHE A 418 30.81 -1.00 24.11
CA PHE A 418 30.13 -1.54 22.93
C PHE A 418 29.03 -2.54 23.36
N LYS A 419 27.82 -2.36 22.84
CA LYS A 419 26.71 -3.28 23.05
C LYS A 419 25.97 -3.49 21.73
N ASN A 420 25.83 -4.74 21.34
CA ASN A 420 25.05 -5.15 20.17
C ASN A 420 23.85 -5.98 20.62
N LEU A 421 22.65 -5.49 20.34
CA LEU A 421 21.42 -6.25 20.55
C LEU A 421 21.24 -7.20 19.36
N HIS A 422 20.99 -8.47 19.67
CA HIS A 422 20.89 -9.50 18.63
C HIS A 422 19.78 -9.21 17.63
N LYS A 423 20.12 -9.26 16.35
CA LYS A 423 19.16 -9.15 15.26
C LYS A 423 18.05 -10.20 15.39
N LYS A 424 16.85 -9.83 14.98
CA LYS A 424 15.67 -10.69 15.00
C LYS A 424 15.24 -10.95 13.57
N PHE A 425 14.77 -12.18 13.30
CA PHE A 425 14.35 -12.59 11.97
C PHE A 425 12.96 -13.20 12.04
N ALA A 426 12.15 -12.93 11.00
CA ALA A 426 10.82 -13.48 10.88
C ALA A 426 10.44 -13.72 9.42
N LEU A 427 9.49 -14.63 9.19
CA LEU A 427 8.87 -14.88 7.89
C LEU A 427 7.37 -14.79 8.05
N GLU A 428 6.74 -13.95 7.24
CA GLU A 428 5.29 -13.84 7.13
C GLU A 428 4.84 -14.38 5.79
N ASN A 429 4.10 -15.49 5.78
CA ASN A 429 3.46 -16.04 4.61
C ASN A 429 1.96 -15.79 4.68
N ALA A 430 1.37 -15.44 3.54
CA ALA A 430 -0.06 -15.24 3.46
C ALA A 430 -0.61 -15.71 2.12
N GLY A 431 -1.78 -16.32 2.18
CA GLY A 431 -2.62 -16.58 1.03
C GLY A 431 -3.96 -15.88 1.21
N TYR A 432 -4.52 -15.35 0.14
CA TYR A 432 -5.81 -14.68 0.21
C TYR A 432 -6.71 -15.02 -0.99
N PHE A 433 -8.00 -14.94 -0.75
CA PHE A 433 -9.04 -15.06 -1.75
C PHE A 433 -10.13 -14.02 -1.48
N ASP A 434 -10.59 -13.33 -2.52
CA ASP A 434 -11.51 -12.19 -2.41
C ASP A 434 -12.44 -12.18 -3.63
N VAL A 435 -13.73 -12.03 -3.42
CA VAL A 435 -14.77 -12.00 -4.45
C VAL A 435 -15.46 -10.65 -4.45
N ASN A 436 -15.40 -9.95 -5.57
CA ASN A 436 -16.29 -8.83 -5.84
C ASN A 436 -17.52 -9.36 -6.56
N HIS A 437 -18.71 -9.20 -5.96
CA HIS A 437 -19.96 -9.76 -6.46
C HIS A 437 -21.04 -8.68 -6.55
N LYS A 438 -21.45 -8.35 -7.76
CA LYS A 438 -22.64 -7.54 -8.05
C LYS A 438 -23.86 -8.48 -8.07
N ILE A 439 -24.51 -8.63 -6.93
CA ILE A 439 -25.64 -9.57 -6.76
C ILE A 439 -26.87 -9.10 -7.54
N SER A 440 -27.10 -7.78 -7.56
CA SER A 440 -28.17 -7.15 -8.34
C SER A 440 -27.77 -5.72 -8.70
N SER A 441 -28.65 -4.98 -9.38
CA SER A 441 -28.45 -3.54 -9.64
C SER A 441 -28.37 -2.69 -8.37
N LYS A 442 -28.95 -3.18 -7.25
CA LYS A 442 -28.99 -2.49 -5.96
C LYS A 442 -28.04 -3.07 -4.91
N ILE A 443 -27.63 -4.33 -5.05
CA ILE A 443 -26.84 -5.04 -4.03
C ILE A 443 -25.50 -5.42 -4.62
N SER A 444 -24.44 -5.00 -3.95
CA SER A 444 -23.07 -5.44 -4.23
C SER A 444 -22.38 -5.89 -2.94
N ALA A 445 -21.59 -6.93 -3.04
CA ALA A 445 -20.84 -7.48 -1.92
C ALA A 445 -19.39 -7.72 -2.31
N ARG A 446 -18.51 -7.59 -1.32
CA ARG A 446 -17.13 -8.07 -1.40
C ARG A 446 -16.88 -8.95 -0.19
N TYR A 447 -16.46 -10.18 -0.42
CA TYR A 447 -16.22 -11.14 0.64
C TYR A 447 -15.02 -12.01 0.32
N GLY A 448 -14.33 -12.42 1.35
CA GLY A 448 -13.13 -13.21 1.20
C GLY A 448 -12.46 -13.50 2.53
N PHE A 449 -11.25 -14.00 2.44
CA PHE A 449 -10.43 -14.30 3.60
C PHE A 449 -8.94 -14.17 3.28
N ARG A 450 -8.15 -14.01 4.31
CA ARG A 450 -6.70 -14.12 4.30
C ARG A 450 -6.28 -15.12 5.36
N VAL A 451 -5.33 -15.98 5.03
CA VAL A 451 -4.69 -16.91 5.97
C VAL A 451 -3.24 -16.47 6.11
N ASN A 452 -2.82 -16.23 7.33
CA ASN A 452 -1.45 -15.82 7.63
C ASN A 452 -0.74 -16.86 8.46
N GLN A 453 0.53 -17.10 8.13
CA GLN A 453 1.49 -17.82 8.95
C GLN A 453 2.64 -16.85 9.26
N PHE A 454 2.89 -16.60 10.53
CA PHE A 454 4.05 -15.81 10.96
C PHE A 454 5.00 -16.69 11.75
N LEU A 455 6.24 -16.79 11.28
CA LEU A 455 7.30 -17.61 11.86
C LEU A 455 8.37 -16.70 12.45
N ARG A 456 8.59 -16.80 13.75
CA ARG A 456 9.67 -16.13 14.46
C ARG A 456 10.87 -17.05 14.51
N PHE A 457 12.00 -16.64 13.92
CA PHE A 457 13.22 -17.45 13.92
C PHE A 457 14.04 -17.28 15.19
N LYS A 458 14.87 -18.29 15.46
CA LYS A 458 15.81 -18.31 16.57
C LYS A 458 16.75 -17.10 16.52
N GLN A 459 17.04 -16.54 17.68
CA GLN A 459 18.09 -15.56 17.92
C GLN A 459 18.93 -16.01 19.11
N ASN A 460 20.19 -15.60 19.21
CA ASN A 460 21.02 -15.81 20.39
C ASN A 460 20.53 -14.94 21.55
N GLY A 461 20.73 -15.39 22.78
CA GLY A 461 20.42 -14.61 23.98
C GLY A 461 18.93 -14.34 24.19
N LEU A 462 18.04 -15.21 23.71
CA LEU A 462 16.62 -15.12 24.06
C LEU A 462 16.39 -15.88 25.37
N ASN A 463 16.21 -15.14 26.45
CA ASN A 463 16.00 -15.70 27.78
C ASN A 463 14.62 -16.35 27.89
N ARG A 464 14.56 -17.43 28.65
CA ARG A 464 13.34 -18.05 29.13
C ARG A 464 13.12 -17.62 30.58
N TYR A 465 11.93 -17.11 30.86
CA TYR A 465 11.59 -16.54 32.17
C TYR A 465 10.65 -17.44 32.94
N LEU A 466 10.72 -17.33 34.26
CA LEU A 466 9.79 -18.00 35.17
C LEU A 466 8.35 -17.56 34.83
N ASN A 467 7.42 -18.54 34.78
CA ASN A 467 6.03 -18.32 34.40
C ASN A 467 5.80 -17.73 33.01
N ASP A 468 6.77 -17.83 32.07
CA ASP A 468 6.71 -17.27 30.73
C ASP A 468 6.42 -15.74 30.71
N ASN A 469 6.75 -15.03 31.78
CA ASN A 469 6.60 -13.58 31.88
C ASN A 469 7.95 -12.90 32.01
N PRO A 470 8.37 -12.06 31.03
CA PRO A 470 9.67 -11.42 31.04
C PRO A 470 9.80 -10.26 32.04
N VAL A 471 8.70 -9.78 32.58
CA VAL A 471 8.69 -8.67 33.52
C VAL A 471 7.82 -8.97 34.74
N ILE A 472 8.25 -8.51 35.90
CA ILE A 472 7.48 -8.54 37.15
C ILE A 472 7.39 -7.10 37.70
N PHE A 473 6.25 -6.78 38.31
CA PHE A 473 6.10 -5.51 39.00
C PHE A 473 6.66 -5.63 40.42
N ASP A 474 7.59 -4.76 40.77
CA ASP A 474 8.14 -4.62 42.11
C ASP A 474 7.32 -3.59 42.88
N GLU A 475 6.48 -4.06 43.80
CA GLU A 475 5.59 -3.20 44.59
C GLU A 475 6.35 -2.22 45.50
N ASN A 476 7.53 -2.62 45.97
CA ASN A 476 8.33 -1.77 46.86
C ASN A 476 8.97 -0.58 46.14
N LEU A 477 9.35 -0.80 44.89
CA LEU A 477 9.99 0.22 44.07
C LEU A 477 9.01 0.92 43.12
N GLY A 478 7.79 0.40 42.96
CA GLY A 478 6.79 0.92 42.02
C GLY A 478 7.21 0.86 40.55
N ILE A 479 8.10 -0.11 40.18
CA ILE A 479 8.65 -0.23 38.84
C ILE A 479 8.52 -1.67 38.33
N TYR A 480 8.54 -1.80 37.00
CA TYR A 480 8.72 -3.10 36.37
C TYR A 480 10.21 -3.46 36.28
N LYS A 481 10.56 -4.67 36.64
CA LYS A 481 11.91 -5.24 36.53
C LYS A 481 11.89 -6.54 35.74
N GLU A 482 13.04 -6.96 35.25
CA GLU A 482 13.22 -8.25 34.58
C GLU A 482 12.88 -9.39 35.55
N ALA A 483 12.11 -10.36 35.06
CA ALA A 483 11.76 -11.55 35.80
C ALA A 483 12.95 -12.51 35.93
N GLU A 484 12.85 -13.51 36.78
CA GLU A 484 13.87 -14.52 36.94
C GLU A 484 14.11 -15.32 35.66
N ILE A 485 15.36 -15.35 35.20
CA ILE A 485 15.79 -16.11 34.03
C ILE A 485 16.04 -17.56 34.45
N ILE A 486 15.26 -18.48 33.86
CA ILE A 486 15.37 -19.93 34.12
C ILE A 486 16.18 -20.66 33.03
N GLY A 487 16.72 -19.95 32.07
CA GLY A 487 17.52 -20.48 30.97
C GLY A 487 17.35 -19.69 29.67
N GLU A 488 17.82 -20.24 28.56
CA GLU A 488 17.60 -19.72 27.21
C GLU A 488 16.61 -20.59 26.44
N PHE A 489 15.98 -20.04 25.40
CA PHE A 489 15.19 -20.82 24.46
C PHE A 489 16.11 -21.77 23.69
N LEU A 490 16.23 -22.99 24.19
CA LEU A 490 16.85 -24.09 23.48
C LEU A 490 15.76 -24.79 22.65
N ASN A 491 15.95 -24.88 21.37
CA ASN A 491 15.02 -25.61 20.51
C ASN A 491 15.44 -27.10 20.51
N PRO A 492 14.71 -28.01 21.14
CA PRO A 492 15.13 -29.42 21.28
C PRO A 492 15.28 -30.13 19.93
N ASP A 493 14.63 -29.63 18.88
CA ASP A 493 14.57 -30.30 17.57
C ASP A 493 15.51 -29.67 16.51
N ASN A 494 16.50 -28.90 16.89
CA ASN A 494 17.33 -28.09 15.94
C ASN A 494 16.50 -27.19 15.00
N SER A 495 15.23 -26.99 15.28
CA SER A 495 14.35 -26.13 14.51
C SER A 495 14.82 -24.69 14.59
N LYS A 496 14.87 -24.00 13.44
CA LYS A 496 15.21 -22.57 13.38
C LYS A 496 14.03 -21.67 13.86
N VAL A 497 12.82 -22.21 14.02
CA VAL A 497 11.61 -21.48 14.41
C VAL A 497 11.37 -21.62 15.90
N ILE A 498 11.28 -20.50 16.63
CA ILE A 498 11.01 -20.46 18.07
C ILE A 498 9.55 -20.22 18.42
N LYS A 499 8.81 -19.58 17.54
CA LYS A 499 7.36 -19.32 17.69
C LYS A 499 6.70 -19.20 16.33
N SER A 500 5.50 -19.76 16.23
CA SER A 500 4.65 -19.62 15.04
C SER A 500 3.25 -19.15 15.44
N PHE A 501 2.66 -18.33 14.57
CA PHE A 501 1.29 -17.86 14.69
C PHE A 501 0.57 -18.17 13.38
N TYR A 502 -0.65 -18.70 13.47
CA TYR A 502 -1.54 -18.97 12.33
C TYR A 502 -2.83 -18.22 12.57
N ASN A 503 -3.24 -17.40 11.61
CA ASN A 503 -4.45 -16.60 11.76
C ASN A 503 -5.30 -16.69 10.50
N PHE A 504 -6.62 -16.80 10.71
CA PHE A 504 -7.64 -16.73 9.67
C PHE A 504 -8.37 -15.38 9.78
N GLU A 505 -8.39 -14.62 8.70
CA GLU A 505 -8.90 -13.25 8.63
C GLU A 505 -10.06 -13.18 7.64
N PRO A 506 -11.31 -13.49 8.07
CA PRO A 506 -12.48 -13.30 7.23
C PRO A 506 -12.77 -11.82 7.06
N ARG A 507 -13.25 -11.46 5.87
CA ARG A 507 -13.60 -10.09 5.49
C ARG A 507 -14.88 -10.08 4.69
N PHE A 508 -15.73 -9.12 4.99
CA PHE A 508 -17.03 -8.98 4.35
C PHE A 508 -17.41 -7.52 4.23
N ASN A 509 -17.87 -7.10 3.06
CA ASN A 509 -18.44 -5.79 2.81
C ASN A 509 -19.71 -5.97 2.00
N LEU A 510 -20.77 -5.28 2.38
CA LEU A 510 -22.05 -5.28 1.71
C LEU A 510 -22.49 -3.83 1.46
N SER A 511 -23.00 -3.54 0.28
CA SER A 511 -23.65 -2.27 -0.05
C SER A 511 -25.02 -2.54 -0.61
N TYR A 512 -26.01 -1.85 -0.08
CA TYR A 512 -27.36 -1.76 -0.63
C TYR A 512 -27.61 -0.34 -1.10
N ASN A 513 -27.82 -0.17 -2.39
CA ASN A 513 -28.00 1.13 -3.04
C ASN A 513 -29.47 1.35 -3.39
N PHE A 514 -30.01 2.50 -3.02
CA PHE A 514 -31.38 2.89 -3.35
C PHE A 514 -31.43 4.40 -3.64
N ASN A 515 -31.96 4.74 -4.80
CA ASN A 515 -31.91 6.11 -5.32
C ASN A 515 -30.45 6.64 -5.30
N ASN A 516 -30.22 7.81 -4.69
CA ASN A 516 -28.89 8.41 -4.51
C ASN A 516 -28.30 8.14 -3.11
N GLN A 517 -28.70 7.07 -2.45
CA GLN A 517 -28.26 6.70 -1.10
C GLN A 517 -27.75 5.27 -1.07
N SER A 518 -26.89 4.98 -0.10
CA SER A 518 -26.42 3.62 0.16
C SER A 518 -26.34 3.32 1.65
N ILE A 519 -26.65 2.07 2.00
CA ILE A 519 -26.36 1.51 3.31
C ILE A 519 -25.24 0.50 3.12
N LYS A 520 -24.17 0.65 3.90
CA LYS A 520 -23.00 -0.23 3.84
C LYS A 520 -22.74 -0.87 5.19
N ALA A 521 -22.37 -2.15 5.17
CA ALA A 521 -21.94 -2.90 6.32
C ALA A 521 -20.59 -3.58 6.01
N SER A 522 -19.68 -3.62 6.98
CA SER A 522 -18.42 -4.32 6.82
C SER A 522 -18.00 -5.03 8.09
N TYR A 523 -17.31 -6.15 7.92
CA TYR A 523 -16.62 -6.87 8.96
C TYR A 523 -15.22 -7.22 8.47
N ASN A 524 -14.21 -6.93 9.29
CA ASN A 524 -12.81 -7.28 9.02
C ASN A 524 -12.18 -7.84 10.28
N ARG A 525 -11.52 -9.00 10.16
CA ARG A 525 -10.53 -9.43 11.14
C ARG A 525 -9.15 -9.19 10.58
N LEU A 526 -8.29 -8.56 11.37
CA LEU A 526 -6.93 -8.18 11.00
C LEU A 526 -5.95 -8.60 12.10
N ASN A 527 -4.72 -8.93 11.72
CA ASN A 527 -3.64 -9.19 12.66
C ASN A 527 -2.40 -8.39 12.28
N GLN A 528 -1.66 -7.96 13.30
CA GLN A 528 -0.38 -7.27 13.16
C GLN A 528 0.70 -8.03 13.91
N TYR A 529 1.82 -8.28 13.22
CA TYR A 529 2.94 -9.08 13.74
C TYR A 529 4.20 -8.26 14.00
N ILE A 530 4.22 -7.02 13.56
CA ILE A 530 5.36 -6.12 13.66
C ILE A 530 4.92 -4.88 14.44
N HIS A 531 5.67 -4.53 15.47
CA HIS A 531 5.31 -3.49 16.42
C HIS A 531 6.42 -2.46 16.55
N LEU A 532 6.06 -1.19 16.67
CA LEU A 532 6.94 -0.13 17.10
C LEU A 532 6.92 -0.14 18.63
N ILE A 533 8.04 -0.50 19.25
CA ILE A 533 8.15 -0.62 20.72
C ILE A 533 8.71 0.64 21.40
N SER A 534 9.09 1.64 20.64
CA SER A 534 9.36 3.00 21.11
C SER A 534 8.05 3.77 21.30
N ASN A 535 8.12 5.03 21.70
CA ASN A 535 6.92 5.82 21.96
C ASN A 535 6.02 5.94 20.70
N THR A 536 4.89 5.26 20.71
CA THR A 536 3.94 5.20 19.58
C THR A 536 3.16 6.50 19.39
N ASN A 537 3.09 7.38 20.41
CA ASN A 537 2.36 8.64 20.35
C ASN A 537 3.21 9.80 19.84
N ALA A 538 4.53 9.66 19.89
CA ALA A 538 5.46 10.60 19.29
C ALA A 538 6.66 9.77 18.80
N PRO A 539 6.64 9.23 17.58
CA PRO A 539 7.81 8.57 17.00
C PRO A 539 8.90 9.62 16.88
N ALA A 540 9.62 9.75 17.94
CA ALA A 540 10.81 10.57 18.08
C ALA A 540 11.93 9.61 18.46
N PRO A 541 13.07 10.05 18.34
CA PRO A 541 14.28 9.50 17.82
C PRO A 541 14.77 8.17 18.41
N LEU A 542 13.99 7.16 18.59
CA LEU A 542 14.43 5.79 18.97
C LEU A 542 13.44 4.75 18.44
N ASP A 543 13.11 4.84 17.16
CA ASP A 543 12.19 3.90 16.51
C ASP A 543 12.78 2.49 16.49
N VAL A 544 12.30 1.65 17.39
CA VAL A 544 12.68 0.25 17.48
C VAL A 544 11.52 -0.63 17.06
N TRP A 545 11.68 -1.27 15.92
CA TRP A 545 10.73 -2.25 15.42
C TRP A 545 11.03 -3.64 15.95
N ALA A 546 10.00 -4.34 16.40
CA ALA A 546 10.12 -5.70 16.91
C ALA A 546 9.06 -6.62 16.33
N PRO A 547 9.42 -7.88 15.99
CA PRO A 547 8.47 -8.89 15.57
C PRO A 547 7.74 -9.50 16.77
N SER A 548 6.53 -9.97 16.56
CA SER A 548 5.85 -10.89 17.48
C SER A 548 6.71 -12.13 17.77
N GLY A 549 6.57 -12.66 18.96
CA GLY A 549 7.40 -13.78 19.43
C GLY A 549 6.85 -14.41 20.69
N PRO A 550 7.67 -15.13 21.46
CA PRO A 550 7.22 -15.77 22.69
C PRO A 550 6.53 -14.83 23.67
N TYR A 551 7.05 -13.60 23.81
CA TYR A 551 6.59 -12.63 24.80
C TYR A 551 5.81 -11.45 24.22
N LEU A 552 5.87 -11.23 22.91
CA LEU A 552 5.11 -10.18 22.21
C LEU A 552 4.10 -10.84 21.27
N LYS A 553 2.85 -10.89 21.66
CA LYS A 553 1.78 -11.51 20.88
C LYS A 553 1.36 -10.59 19.71
N PRO A 554 0.81 -11.15 18.62
CA PRO A 554 0.19 -10.35 17.57
C PRO A 554 -0.97 -9.52 18.12
N GLN A 555 -1.09 -8.27 17.65
CA GLN A 555 -2.29 -7.48 17.86
C GLN A 555 -3.41 -8.01 16.94
N LYS A 556 -4.64 -7.92 17.42
CA LYS A 556 -5.85 -8.33 16.69
C LYS A 556 -6.87 -7.22 16.68
N LEU A 557 -7.57 -7.11 15.57
CA LEU A 557 -8.75 -6.28 15.39
C LEU A 557 -9.89 -7.16 14.87
N ASP A 558 -11.08 -7.00 15.45
CA ASP A 558 -12.35 -7.53 14.93
C ASP A 558 -13.31 -6.39 14.64
#